data_4c61188ec84951e16b63e2b13ef19c10
#
_entry.id   4c61188ec84951e16b63e2b13ef19c10
#
_cell.length_a   1.000
_cell.length_b   1.000
_cell.length_c   1.000
_cell.angle_alpha   90.00
_cell.angle_beta   90.00
_cell.angle_gamma   90.00
#
_symmetry.space_group_name_H-M   'P 1'
#
loop_
_entity.id
_entity.type
_entity.pdbx_description
1 polymer ?
#
loop_
_entity_poly.entity_id
_entity_poly.type
_entity_poly.pdbx_seq_one_letter_code
_entity_poly.pdbx_strand_id
1 'polypeptide(L)'
;MKAFGKSLSVLCLAWLLALAGSVGGASSALAAAPKITLPGKNVDAATTAKLPSKAVPPPKPVLVPPAGNLVIIGGGLRADNAEVWQRIVSLAGGKGARIAVFGMASVNPEKSGQSIINKLNQYGAQAFFVPLGVTLPNSDYRKAAEDPEIVALIHSATGIYFAGGDQARITQALVRQNGHRTAALEAIWDVYRDGGVIAGSSAGAAIMSTTMFYDAKPVLDMLKMGVNDGKEIAPGLGFIGDDVFVDQHLLVRGRFARMIPVMLKKGYQIGLGIDENSAMVVDSRRDVEIIGYSGALLIDLSSAITDRGVKGFNISNAAISYLDRGDKFNLVTRAFTPSPDKADNKLDPNQPDMREPVFTNDILGNNAVLDLMGNLIDNAQQEAIGIAFGNPRDPYPDLGFEFRFSKTVNSVGYSSTEAEAYSVLKLRLDIRPIQLQQPLYRYK
;
A
#
# COMPACT_ATOMS: atom_id res chain seq x y z
N MET A 1 29.65 10.30 -47.79
CA MET A 1 28.90 11.30 -48.57
C MET A 1 27.75 11.81 -47.73
N LYS A 2 27.79 13.14 -47.41
CA LYS A 2 26.76 14.15 -47.07
C LYS A 2 25.68 13.72 -46.02
N ALA A 3 25.66 14.13 -44.73
CA ALA A 3 25.55 15.50 -44.16
C ALA A 3 24.27 16.25 -44.54
N PHE A 4 23.47 16.57 -43.45
CA PHE A 4 22.64 17.78 -43.20
C PHE A 4 21.69 17.42 -42.05
N GLY A 5 21.65 17.91 -40.86
CA GLY A 5 21.91 19.22 -40.28
C GLY A 5 20.71 20.16 -40.41
N LYS A 6 19.90 20.37 -39.35
CA LYS A 6 19.32 21.68 -39.03
C LYS A 6 18.65 21.71 -37.65
N SER A 7 19.24 22.49 -36.80
CA SER A 7 18.74 23.14 -35.60
C SER A 7 17.60 24.12 -35.92
N LEU A 8 16.60 24.22 -35.05
CA LEU A 8 15.69 25.39 -35.07
C LEU A 8 15.45 25.86 -33.63
N SER A 9 16.11 26.95 -33.30
CA SER A 9 15.83 27.84 -32.17
C SER A 9 14.60 28.67 -32.45
N VAL A 10 13.68 28.85 -31.50
CA VAL A 10 12.61 29.86 -31.58
C VAL A 10 12.72 30.83 -30.41
N LEU A 11 12.81 32.10 -30.81
CA LEU A 11 12.96 33.31 -29.99
C LEU A 11 11.73 33.60 -29.10
N CYS A 12 12.03 34.11 -27.90
CA CYS A 12 11.14 34.93 -27.10
C CYS A 12 10.87 36.28 -27.78
N LEU A 13 9.63 36.74 -27.76
CA LEU A 13 9.29 38.16 -28.03
C LEU A 13 8.41 38.66 -26.87
N ALA A 14 9.00 39.56 -26.09
CA ALA A 14 8.33 40.38 -25.10
C ALA A 14 7.61 41.54 -25.76
N TRP A 15 6.38 41.87 -25.34
CA TRP A 15 5.72 43.11 -25.59
C TRP A 15 5.40 43.84 -24.29
N LEU A 16 6.15 44.91 -24.05
CA LEU A 16 5.84 45.99 -23.11
C LEU A 16 5.01 47.03 -23.83
N LEU A 17 3.86 47.43 -23.25
CA LEU A 17 3.25 48.70 -23.54
C LEU A 17 2.74 49.32 -22.24
N ALA A 18 3.39 50.41 -21.86
CA ALA A 18 2.98 51.33 -20.81
C ALA A 18 1.98 52.33 -21.39
N LEU A 19 0.94 52.64 -20.61
CA LEU A 19 0.18 53.88 -20.76
C LEU A 19 -0.22 54.40 -19.39
N ALA A 20 0.32 55.55 -19.07
CA ALA A 20 -0.04 56.36 -17.91
C ALA A 20 -1.27 57.23 -18.25
N GLY A 21 -2.13 57.46 -17.25
CA GLY A 21 -3.26 58.38 -17.38
C GLY A 21 -4.07 58.53 -16.09
N SER A 22 -3.66 59.51 -15.30
CA SER A 22 -4.39 60.48 -14.44
C SER A 22 -5.59 60.08 -13.55
N VAL A 23 -5.36 60.23 -12.28
CA VAL A 23 -6.07 60.96 -11.20
C VAL A 23 -7.58 61.23 -11.39
N GLY A 24 -8.37 60.67 -10.47
CA GLY A 24 -9.74 61.09 -10.20
C GLY A 24 -10.23 60.45 -8.91
N GLY A 25 -10.14 61.20 -7.79
CA GLY A 25 -10.64 60.72 -6.51
C GLY A 25 -12.18 60.74 -6.46
N ALA A 26 -12.75 59.70 -5.93
CA ALA A 26 -14.12 59.72 -5.40
C ALA A 26 -14.17 58.79 -4.17
N SER A 27 -14.29 59.40 -3.02
CA SER A 27 -14.63 58.81 -1.76
C SER A 27 -16.04 58.24 -1.85
N SER A 28 -16.22 56.95 -1.64
CA SER A 28 -17.55 56.36 -1.49
C SER A 28 -17.56 55.43 -0.28
N ALA A 29 -18.51 55.72 0.56
CA ALA A 29 -18.81 55.14 1.84
C ALA A 29 -18.93 53.62 1.83
N LEU A 30 -18.33 52.97 2.84
CA LEU A 30 -18.63 51.58 3.20
C LEU A 30 -20.10 51.47 3.60
N ALA A 31 -20.89 50.81 2.79
CA ALA A 31 -22.23 50.34 3.20
C ALA A 31 -22.05 49.00 3.95
N ALA A 32 -22.46 48.99 5.20
CA ALA A 32 -22.47 47.79 6.04
C ALA A 32 -23.41 46.73 5.46
N ALA A 33 -22.96 45.51 5.37
CA ALA A 33 -23.73 44.34 4.97
C ALA A 33 -24.85 44.08 6.02
N PRO A 34 -26.09 43.72 5.60
CA PRO A 34 -27.17 43.43 6.51
C PRO A 34 -26.93 42.15 7.31
N LYS A 35 -27.05 42.24 8.64
CA LYS A 35 -27.09 41.08 9.52
C LYS A 35 -28.35 40.29 9.23
N ILE A 36 -28.19 39.09 8.67
CA ILE A 36 -29.26 38.11 8.57
C ILE A 36 -29.42 37.47 9.94
N THR A 37 -30.50 37.87 10.67
CA THR A 37 -30.93 37.20 11.90
C THR A 37 -31.78 36.00 11.49
N LEU A 38 -31.28 34.79 11.67
CA LEU A 38 -32.08 33.57 11.55
C LEU A 38 -32.98 33.43 12.78
N PRO A 39 -34.27 33.12 12.60
CA PRO A 39 -35.16 32.89 13.73
C PRO A 39 -34.73 31.63 14.48
N GLY A 40 -34.49 31.77 15.79
CA GLY A 40 -34.22 30.67 16.69
C GLY A 40 -35.41 29.72 16.72
N LYS A 41 -35.27 28.52 16.20
CA LYS A 41 -36.10 27.39 16.57
C LYS A 41 -35.40 26.70 17.74
N ASN A 42 -36.02 26.76 18.90
CA ASN A 42 -35.76 25.85 20.00
C ASN A 42 -35.97 24.42 19.46
N VAL A 43 -34.89 23.73 19.21
CA VAL A 43 -34.94 22.29 19.00
C VAL A 43 -34.70 21.68 20.36
N ASP A 44 -35.75 21.12 20.95
CA ASP A 44 -35.64 20.29 22.14
C ASP A 44 -34.52 19.28 21.94
N ALA A 45 -33.63 19.20 22.92
CA ALA A 45 -32.56 18.23 22.99
C ALA A 45 -33.13 16.81 23.09
N ALA A 46 -33.60 16.28 21.98
CA ALA A 46 -33.85 14.85 21.87
C ALA A 46 -32.48 14.17 22.01
N THR A 47 -32.26 13.55 23.16
CA THR A 47 -31.13 12.67 23.45
C THR A 47 -31.12 11.56 22.40
N THR A 48 -30.44 11.78 21.29
CA THR A 48 -30.13 10.73 20.36
C THR A 48 -29.13 9.82 21.06
N ALA A 49 -29.60 8.74 21.65
CA ALA A 49 -28.79 7.64 22.14
C ALA A 49 -27.96 7.15 20.94
N LYS A 50 -26.67 7.53 20.90
CA LYS A 50 -25.73 6.99 19.94
C LYS A 50 -25.71 5.47 20.10
N LEU A 51 -26.20 4.76 19.10
CA LEU A 51 -26.01 3.30 19.02
C LEU A 51 -24.51 3.02 19.20
N PRO A 52 -24.13 2.05 20.06
CA PRO A 52 -22.72 1.78 20.31
C PRO A 52 -22.02 1.41 19.01
N SER A 53 -20.99 2.16 18.65
CA SER A 53 -20.09 1.83 17.55
C SER A 53 -19.41 0.49 17.87
N LYS A 54 -19.31 -0.40 16.89
CA LYS A 54 -18.59 -1.65 17.08
C LYS A 54 -17.10 -1.36 17.03
N ALA A 55 -16.39 -1.55 18.14
CA ALA A 55 -14.93 -1.51 18.15
C ALA A 55 -14.36 -2.57 17.20
N VAL A 56 -13.24 -2.26 16.58
CA VAL A 56 -12.47 -3.25 15.81
C VAL A 56 -12.15 -4.45 16.73
N PRO A 57 -12.21 -5.69 16.22
CA PRO A 57 -11.90 -6.87 17.03
C PRO A 57 -10.52 -6.78 17.70
N PRO A 58 -10.29 -7.41 18.83
CA PRO A 58 -8.98 -7.47 19.48
C PRO A 58 -7.94 -8.10 18.54
N PRO A 59 -6.65 -7.74 18.71
CA PRO A 59 -5.59 -8.29 17.88
C PRO A 59 -5.52 -9.81 17.99
N LYS A 60 -5.20 -10.47 16.88
CA LYS A 60 -4.91 -11.89 16.89
C LYS A 60 -3.60 -12.14 17.67
N PRO A 61 -3.48 -13.26 18.41
CA PRO A 61 -2.26 -13.59 19.11
C PRO A 61 -1.10 -13.76 18.12
N VAL A 62 0.02 -13.11 18.39
CA VAL A 62 1.24 -13.27 17.60
C VAL A 62 1.89 -14.59 17.96
N LEU A 63 1.99 -15.52 17.01
CA LEU A 63 2.78 -16.74 17.17
C LEU A 63 4.27 -16.38 17.24
N VAL A 64 5.09 -17.22 17.88
CA VAL A 64 6.56 -17.06 17.88
C VAL A 64 7.02 -16.99 16.43
N PRO A 65 7.67 -15.88 16.01
CA PRO A 65 8.06 -15.71 14.61
C PRO A 65 9.14 -16.75 14.24
N PRO A 66 9.16 -17.24 12.99
CA PRO A 66 10.25 -18.04 12.46
C PRO A 66 11.59 -17.31 12.53
N ALA A 67 12.70 -18.06 12.55
CA ALA A 67 14.04 -17.48 12.59
C ALA A 67 14.44 -16.78 11.27
N GLY A 68 13.74 -17.05 10.18
CA GLY A 68 14.01 -16.53 8.85
C GLY A 68 13.55 -15.08 8.64
N ASN A 69 13.80 -14.59 7.43
CA ASN A 69 13.45 -13.24 7.02
C ASN A 69 12.43 -13.27 5.88
N LEU A 70 11.64 -12.20 5.75
CA LEU A 70 10.79 -11.97 4.58
C LEU A 70 11.31 -10.81 3.77
N VAL A 71 11.22 -10.90 2.43
CA VAL A 71 11.41 -9.77 1.52
C VAL A 71 10.14 -9.64 0.67
N ILE A 72 9.27 -8.73 1.08
CA ILE A 72 7.92 -8.54 0.52
C ILE A 72 7.99 -7.41 -0.50
N ILE A 73 7.94 -7.75 -1.79
CA ILE A 73 8.20 -6.82 -2.89
C ILE A 73 6.87 -6.40 -3.52
N GLY A 74 6.62 -5.10 -3.63
CA GLY A 74 5.34 -4.55 -4.11
C GLY A 74 5.00 -4.87 -5.57
N GLY A 75 5.93 -5.41 -6.32
CA GLY A 75 5.80 -5.71 -7.74
C GLY A 75 6.66 -4.79 -8.61
N GLY A 76 6.67 -5.03 -9.92
CA GLY A 76 7.41 -4.18 -10.83
C GLY A 76 8.91 -4.03 -10.52
N LEU A 77 9.53 -5.02 -9.82
CA LEU A 77 10.92 -4.96 -9.41
C LEU A 77 11.83 -4.87 -10.64
N ARG A 78 12.51 -3.75 -10.75
CA ARG A 78 13.39 -3.48 -11.89
C ARG A 78 14.68 -4.28 -11.78
N ALA A 79 15.22 -4.60 -12.95
CA ALA A 79 16.44 -5.39 -13.05
C ALA A 79 17.68 -4.67 -12.48
N ASP A 80 17.65 -3.34 -12.46
CA ASP A 80 18.72 -2.44 -11.97
C ASP A 80 18.55 -2.05 -10.50
N ASN A 81 17.49 -2.50 -9.81
CA ASN A 81 17.31 -2.26 -8.37
C ASN A 81 18.24 -3.19 -7.55
N ALA A 82 19.53 -2.82 -7.55
CA ALA A 82 20.57 -3.60 -6.90
C ALA A 82 20.30 -3.80 -5.39
N GLU A 83 19.73 -2.81 -4.72
CA GLU A 83 19.49 -2.84 -3.28
C GLU A 83 18.60 -4.02 -2.88
N VAL A 84 17.46 -4.19 -3.58
CA VAL A 84 16.50 -5.26 -3.28
C VAL A 84 17.09 -6.63 -3.66
N TRP A 85 17.71 -6.76 -4.86
CA TRP A 85 18.29 -8.03 -5.30
C TRP A 85 19.43 -8.49 -4.40
N GLN A 86 20.36 -7.59 -4.04
CA GLN A 86 21.46 -7.88 -3.13
C GLN A 86 20.98 -8.25 -1.73
N ARG A 87 19.92 -7.58 -1.23
CA ARG A 87 19.33 -7.88 0.07
C ARG A 87 18.78 -9.30 0.11
N ILE A 88 18.07 -9.76 -0.94
CA ILE A 88 17.59 -11.16 -1.03
C ILE A 88 18.75 -12.13 -0.98
N VAL A 89 19.77 -11.93 -1.79
CA VAL A 89 20.95 -12.81 -1.84
C VAL A 89 21.70 -12.81 -0.51
N SER A 90 21.89 -11.63 0.11
CA SER A 90 22.55 -11.49 1.41
C SER A 90 21.82 -12.27 2.51
N LEU A 91 20.51 -12.12 2.60
CA LEU A 91 19.68 -12.82 3.59
C LEU A 91 19.58 -14.33 3.35
N ALA A 92 19.78 -14.77 2.11
CA ALA A 92 19.87 -16.18 1.75
C ALA A 92 21.24 -16.82 2.05
N GLY A 93 22.22 -16.07 2.59
CA GLY A 93 23.56 -16.56 2.93
C GLY A 93 24.68 -15.97 2.06
N GLY A 94 24.38 -14.99 1.19
CA GLY A 94 25.36 -14.26 0.40
C GLY A 94 25.80 -15.01 -0.88
N LYS A 95 27.07 -14.87 -1.25
CA LYS A 95 27.60 -15.49 -2.47
C LYS A 95 27.48 -17.01 -2.43
N GLY A 96 26.88 -17.58 -3.47
CA GLY A 96 26.62 -19.02 -3.56
C GLY A 96 25.34 -19.48 -2.85
N ALA A 97 24.56 -18.56 -2.27
CA ALA A 97 23.26 -18.87 -1.65
C ALA A 97 22.35 -19.62 -2.64
N ARG A 98 21.78 -20.72 -2.18
CA ARG A 98 20.87 -21.55 -2.99
C ARG A 98 19.46 -21.02 -2.88
N ILE A 99 18.91 -20.46 -3.95
CA ILE A 99 17.58 -19.87 -3.93
C ILE A 99 16.65 -20.65 -4.86
N ALA A 100 15.60 -21.25 -4.27
CA ALA A 100 14.56 -21.96 -5.00
C ALA A 100 13.55 -20.96 -5.56
N VAL A 101 13.39 -20.94 -6.89
CA VAL A 101 12.53 -19.99 -7.59
C VAL A 101 11.26 -20.66 -8.07
N PHE A 102 10.10 -20.15 -7.61
CA PHE A 102 8.78 -20.58 -8.01
C PHE A 102 8.18 -19.59 -9.01
N GLY A 103 8.03 -20.03 -10.27
CA GLY A 103 7.35 -19.27 -11.32
C GLY A 103 5.83 -19.47 -11.36
N MET A 104 5.26 -20.21 -10.43
CA MET A 104 3.91 -20.79 -10.47
C MET A 104 2.75 -19.80 -10.59
N ALA A 105 2.96 -18.54 -10.21
CA ALA A 105 1.96 -17.48 -10.40
C ALA A 105 1.80 -17.06 -11.87
N SER A 106 2.81 -17.29 -12.69
CA SER A 106 2.84 -16.88 -14.10
C SER A 106 2.01 -17.82 -14.98
N VAL A 107 1.54 -17.32 -16.12
CA VAL A 107 1.01 -18.16 -17.21
C VAL A 107 2.11 -18.97 -17.91
N ASN A 108 3.37 -18.52 -17.77
CA ASN A 108 4.55 -19.22 -18.23
C ASN A 108 5.56 -19.33 -17.10
N PRO A 109 5.45 -20.36 -16.22
CA PRO A 109 6.27 -20.50 -15.02
C PRO A 109 7.77 -20.58 -15.30
N GLU A 110 8.18 -21.32 -16.31
CA GLU A 110 9.60 -21.52 -16.65
C GLU A 110 10.25 -20.21 -17.09
N LYS A 111 9.64 -19.47 -18.01
CA LYS A 111 10.15 -18.19 -18.49
C LYS A 111 10.25 -17.17 -17.36
N SER A 112 9.21 -17.10 -16.52
CA SER A 112 9.18 -16.22 -15.36
C SER A 112 10.27 -16.60 -14.35
N GLY A 113 10.37 -17.89 -14.02
CA GLY A 113 11.41 -18.42 -13.13
C GLY A 113 12.81 -18.13 -13.65
N GLN A 114 13.08 -18.40 -14.92
CA GLN A 114 14.40 -18.19 -15.53
C GLN A 114 14.81 -16.72 -15.49
N SER A 115 13.88 -15.79 -15.71
CA SER A 115 14.18 -14.36 -15.61
C SER A 115 14.65 -13.97 -14.20
N ILE A 116 14.01 -14.51 -13.16
CA ILE A 116 14.39 -14.28 -11.76
C ILE A 116 15.72 -14.94 -11.43
N ILE A 117 15.94 -16.19 -11.86
CA ILE A 117 17.18 -16.93 -11.67
C ILE A 117 18.36 -16.14 -12.23
N ASN A 118 18.23 -15.62 -13.44
CA ASN A 118 19.29 -14.85 -14.09
C ASN A 118 19.65 -13.60 -13.25
N LYS A 119 18.66 -12.94 -12.63
CA LYS A 119 18.88 -11.79 -11.76
C LYS A 119 19.56 -12.17 -10.45
N LEU A 120 19.03 -13.15 -9.74
CA LEU A 120 19.63 -13.61 -8.49
C LEU A 120 21.10 -14.08 -8.70
N ASN A 121 21.35 -14.80 -9.79
CA ASN A 121 22.71 -15.27 -10.13
C ASN A 121 23.64 -14.10 -10.51
N GLN A 122 23.13 -13.03 -11.14
CA GLN A 122 23.90 -11.81 -11.40
C GLN A 122 24.43 -11.18 -10.10
N TYR A 123 23.68 -11.32 -8.99
CA TYR A 123 24.04 -10.83 -7.65
C TYR A 123 24.74 -11.91 -6.78
N GLY A 124 25.15 -13.03 -7.39
CA GLY A 124 26.04 -14.03 -6.77
C GLY A 124 25.33 -15.23 -6.13
N ALA A 125 24.02 -15.39 -6.28
CA ALA A 125 23.31 -16.58 -5.85
C ALA A 125 23.57 -17.77 -6.79
N GLN A 126 23.18 -18.96 -6.35
CA GLN A 126 22.96 -20.16 -7.14
C GLN A 126 21.47 -20.49 -7.13
N ALA A 127 20.71 -19.67 -7.88
CA ALA A 127 19.27 -19.84 -7.96
C ALA A 127 18.89 -20.95 -8.95
N PHE A 128 17.81 -21.66 -8.66
CA PHE A 128 17.32 -22.76 -9.48
C PHE A 128 15.79 -22.76 -9.54
N PHE A 129 15.26 -23.31 -10.64
CA PHE A 129 13.82 -23.43 -10.85
C PHE A 129 13.24 -24.62 -10.11
N VAL A 130 12.10 -24.46 -9.46
CA VAL A 130 11.31 -25.56 -8.90
C VAL A 130 10.16 -25.87 -9.87
N PRO A 131 10.10 -27.09 -10.45
CA PRO A 131 9.12 -27.44 -11.46
C PRO A 131 7.76 -27.79 -10.86
N LEU A 132 7.15 -26.81 -10.18
CA LEU A 132 5.85 -26.90 -9.54
C LEU A 132 4.98 -25.70 -9.95
N GLY A 133 3.81 -25.96 -10.51
CA GLY A 133 2.85 -24.91 -10.88
C GLY A 133 1.65 -25.42 -11.68
N VAL A 134 0.53 -24.76 -11.51
CA VAL A 134 -0.77 -25.12 -12.13
C VAL A 134 -0.71 -25.03 -13.66
N THR A 135 0.05 -24.09 -14.19
CA THR A 135 0.18 -23.82 -15.63
C THR A 135 1.44 -24.42 -16.25
N LEU A 136 2.17 -25.25 -15.48
CA LEU A 136 3.38 -25.91 -15.99
C LEU A 136 2.97 -27.01 -16.97
N PRO A 137 3.42 -26.99 -18.23
CA PRO A 137 3.08 -28.00 -19.22
C PRO A 137 3.55 -29.40 -18.80
N ASN A 138 2.77 -30.41 -19.15
CA ASN A 138 3.09 -31.82 -18.90
C ASN A 138 3.34 -32.19 -17.42
N SER A 139 2.88 -31.39 -16.48
CA SER A 139 3.02 -31.61 -15.05
C SER A 139 1.65 -31.66 -14.36
N ASP A 140 1.45 -32.65 -13.49
CA ASP A 140 0.35 -32.66 -12.51
C ASP A 140 0.85 -31.99 -11.23
N TYR A 141 0.50 -30.74 -11.03
CA TYR A 141 0.95 -29.95 -9.88
C TYR A 141 0.57 -30.59 -8.53
N ARG A 142 -0.53 -31.37 -8.45
CA ARG A 142 -0.95 -32.04 -7.21
C ARG A 142 0.01 -33.16 -6.84
N LYS A 143 0.50 -33.91 -7.82
CA LYS A 143 1.53 -34.93 -7.61
C LYS A 143 2.87 -34.28 -7.33
N ALA A 144 3.26 -33.28 -8.11
CA ALA A 144 4.51 -32.55 -7.94
C ALA A 144 4.63 -31.89 -6.55
N ALA A 145 3.53 -31.39 -5.98
CA ALA A 145 3.52 -30.80 -4.63
C ALA A 145 3.74 -31.82 -3.49
N GLU A 146 3.60 -33.11 -3.78
CA GLU A 146 3.83 -34.21 -2.81
C GLU A 146 5.07 -35.05 -3.20
N ASP A 147 5.78 -34.69 -4.27
CA ASP A 147 6.92 -35.43 -4.78
C ASP A 147 8.14 -35.28 -3.88
N PRO A 148 8.71 -36.41 -3.35
CA PRO A 148 9.90 -36.36 -2.49
C PRO A 148 11.12 -35.70 -3.13
N GLU A 149 11.29 -35.77 -4.47
CA GLU A 149 12.40 -35.14 -5.17
C GLU A 149 12.26 -33.62 -5.17
N ILE A 150 11.05 -33.10 -5.38
CA ILE A 150 10.73 -31.67 -5.30
C ILE A 150 10.89 -31.18 -3.84
N VAL A 151 10.41 -31.94 -2.87
CA VAL A 151 10.58 -31.66 -1.44
C VAL A 151 12.08 -31.57 -1.07
N ALA A 152 12.88 -32.56 -1.48
CA ALA A 152 14.33 -32.56 -1.24
C ALA A 152 15.03 -31.39 -1.95
N LEU A 153 14.59 -31.04 -3.17
CA LEU A 153 15.07 -29.87 -3.89
C LEU A 153 14.82 -28.58 -3.12
N ILE A 154 13.60 -28.40 -2.56
CA ILE A 154 13.23 -27.23 -1.75
C ILE A 154 14.08 -27.18 -0.47
N HIS A 155 14.24 -28.30 0.26
CA HIS A 155 15.08 -28.35 1.47
C HIS A 155 16.56 -28.03 1.21
N SER A 156 17.05 -28.21 -0.04
CA SER A 156 18.41 -27.83 -0.40
C SER A 156 18.63 -26.31 -0.51
N ALA A 157 17.57 -25.51 -0.42
CA ALA A 157 17.63 -24.06 -0.56
C ALA A 157 17.89 -23.37 0.78
N THR A 158 18.56 -22.23 0.73
CA THR A 158 18.70 -21.26 1.84
C THR A 158 17.77 -20.07 1.68
N GLY A 159 17.05 -20.00 0.57
CA GLY A 159 16.06 -18.97 0.28
C GLY A 159 15.04 -19.43 -0.75
N ILE A 160 13.88 -18.83 -0.70
CA ILE A 160 12.74 -19.09 -1.59
C ILE A 160 12.35 -17.78 -2.27
N TYR A 161 12.03 -17.82 -3.57
CA TYR A 161 11.51 -16.68 -4.30
C TYR A 161 10.21 -17.03 -5.02
N PHE A 162 9.13 -16.33 -4.71
CA PHE A 162 7.85 -16.42 -5.42
C PHE A 162 7.73 -15.30 -6.46
N ALA A 163 7.65 -15.66 -7.74
CA ALA A 163 7.44 -14.71 -8.83
C ALA A 163 6.04 -14.10 -8.80
N GLY A 164 5.88 -12.96 -9.49
CA GLY A 164 4.60 -12.30 -9.68
C GLY A 164 3.70 -13.01 -10.71
N GLY A 165 2.43 -12.62 -10.70
CA GLY A 165 1.38 -13.15 -11.59
C GLY A 165 0.02 -13.21 -10.87
N ASP A 166 -0.58 -14.39 -10.85
CA ASP A 166 -1.84 -14.68 -10.18
C ASP A 166 -1.58 -15.47 -8.88
N GLN A 167 -1.83 -14.85 -7.73
CA GLN A 167 -1.63 -15.45 -6.41
C GLN A 167 -2.51 -16.68 -6.16
N ALA A 168 -3.65 -16.77 -6.83
CA ALA A 168 -4.52 -17.94 -6.73
C ALA A 168 -3.81 -19.23 -7.17
N ARG A 169 -2.95 -19.15 -8.19
CA ARG A 169 -2.17 -20.30 -8.67
C ARG A 169 -1.14 -20.76 -7.66
N ILE A 170 -0.57 -19.85 -6.87
CA ILE A 170 0.37 -20.20 -5.80
C ILE A 170 -0.36 -21.03 -4.73
N THR A 171 -1.47 -20.52 -4.22
CA THR A 171 -2.24 -21.22 -3.17
C THR A 171 -2.86 -22.50 -3.70
N GLN A 172 -3.33 -22.54 -4.96
CA GLN A 172 -3.86 -23.74 -5.59
C GLN A 172 -2.81 -24.87 -5.71
N ALA A 173 -1.54 -24.50 -5.96
CA ALA A 173 -0.46 -25.49 -6.07
C ALA A 173 0.07 -25.97 -4.70
N LEU A 174 0.04 -25.12 -3.68
CA LEU A 174 0.70 -25.36 -2.40
C LEU A 174 -0.25 -25.76 -1.25
N VAL A 175 -1.56 -25.57 -1.44
CA VAL A 175 -2.57 -25.90 -0.42
C VAL A 175 -3.51 -26.96 -0.97
N ARG A 176 -3.68 -28.05 -0.22
CA ARG A 176 -4.60 -29.13 -0.57
C ARG A 176 -6.06 -28.65 -0.50
N GLN A 177 -6.97 -29.34 -1.18
CA GLN A 177 -8.40 -28.99 -1.21
C GLN A 177 -9.04 -28.96 0.20
N ASN A 178 -8.51 -29.72 1.15
CA ASN A 178 -8.95 -29.72 2.54
C ASN A 178 -8.35 -28.58 3.40
N GLY A 179 -7.60 -27.66 2.78
CA GLY A 179 -6.94 -26.54 3.45
C GLY A 179 -5.61 -26.85 4.13
N HIS A 180 -5.15 -28.11 4.11
CA HIS A 180 -3.85 -28.48 4.65
C HIS A 180 -2.70 -28.14 3.69
N ARG A 181 -1.53 -27.92 4.24
CA ARG A 181 -0.30 -27.70 3.47
C ARG A 181 0.10 -28.96 2.70
N THR A 182 0.59 -28.80 1.47
CA THR A 182 1.27 -29.87 0.73
C THR A 182 2.66 -30.13 1.31
N ALA A 183 3.30 -31.25 0.97
CA ALA A 183 4.66 -31.54 1.37
C ALA A 183 5.66 -30.46 0.89
N ALA A 184 5.46 -29.93 -0.32
CA ALA A 184 6.25 -28.80 -0.84
C ALA A 184 6.08 -27.54 0.02
N LEU A 185 4.86 -27.20 0.47
CA LEU A 185 4.65 -26.04 1.33
C LEU A 185 5.25 -26.24 2.72
N GLU A 186 5.19 -27.45 3.27
CA GLU A 186 5.87 -27.74 4.56
C GLU A 186 7.39 -27.57 4.42
N ALA A 187 7.99 -28.05 3.33
CA ALA A 187 9.42 -27.86 3.06
C ALA A 187 9.80 -26.38 2.94
N ILE A 188 8.94 -25.55 2.31
CA ILE A 188 9.13 -24.10 2.26
C ILE A 188 9.10 -23.49 3.67
N TRP A 189 8.15 -23.92 4.51
CA TRP A 189 8.06 -23.48 5.88
C TRP A 189 9.27 -23.92 6.73
N ASP A 190 9.84 -25.11 6.46
CA ASP A 190 11.05 -25.58 7.14
C ASP A 190 12.25 -24.70 6.80
N VAL A 191 12.46 -24.38 5.52
CA VAL A 191 13.50 -23.42 5.11
C VAL A 191 13.35 -22.08 5.85
N TYR A 192 12.12 -21.58 6.01
CA TYR A 192 11.85 -20.33 6.72
C TYR A 192 12.09 -20.44 8.23
N ARG A 193 11.66 -21.54 8.86
CA ARG A 193 11.89 -21.81 10.30
C ARG A 193 13.37 -21.94 10.63
N ASP A 194 14.15 -22.50 9.70
CA ASP A 194 15.60 -22.75 9.85
C ASP A 194 16.45 -21.49 9.56
N GLY A 195 15.80 -20.33 9.38
CA GLY A 195 16.49 -19.05 9.21
C GLY A 195 16.66 -18.60 7.76
N GLY A 196 16.11 -19.33 6.79
CA GLY A 196 16.13 -18.96 5.38
C GLY A 196 15.25 -17.74 5.07
N VAL A 197 15.41 -17.17 3.87
CA VAL A 197 14.61 -16.03 3.40
C VAL A 197 13.45 -16.48 2.53
N ILE A 198 12.26 -15.91 2.75
CA ILE A 198 11.14 -16.00 1.81
C ILE A 198 10.98 -14.65 1.12
N ALA A 199 11.30 -14.58 -0.16
CA ALA A 199 11.07 -13.42 -0.99
C ALA A 199 9.85 -13.62 -1.90
N GLY A 200 9.08 -12.57 -2.14
CA GLY A 200 7.93 -12.65 -3.04
C GLY A 200 7.58 -11.30 -3.64
N SER A 201 7.33 -11.29 -4.97
CA SER A 201 6.99 -10.08 -5.70
C SER A 201 5.56 -10.12 -6.20
N SER A 202 4.81 -9.02 -6.03
CA SER A 202 3.42 -8.89 -6.50
C SER A 202 2.53 -10.03 -5.95
N ALA A 203 2.14 -11.01 -6.75
CA ALA A 203 1.43 -12.20 -6.28
C ALA A 203 2.18 -12.93 -5.14
N GLY A 204 3.52 -13.00 -5.22
CA GLY A 204 4.36 -13.54 -4.16
C GLY A 204 4.36 -12.70 -2.88
N ALA A 205 4.09 -11.40 -2.95
CA ALA A 205 3.87 -10.55 -1.78
C ALA A 205 2.45 -10.75 -1.20
N ALA A 206 1.46 -10.89 -2.05
CA ALA A 206 0.06 -11.06 -1.63
C ALA A 206 -0.16 -12.30 -0.75
N ILE A 207 0.57 -13.39 -0.99
CA ILE A 207 0.44 -14.64 -0.21
C ILE A 207 1.06 -14.56 1.19
N MET A 208 1.76 -13.48 1.53
CA MET A 208 2.52 -13.40 2.79
C MET A 208 1.62 -13.34 4.03
N SER A 209 0.44 -12.76 3.95
CA SER A 209 -0.57 -12.77 5.03
C SER A 209 -1.49 -13.99 4.95
N THR A 210 -2.21 -14.28 6.03
CA THR A 210 -3.17 -15.39 6.10
C THR A 210 -4.44 -15.14 5.28
N THR A 211 -4.67 -13.90 4.86
CA THR A 211 -5.72 -13.51 3.90
C THR A 211 -5.06 -12.76 2.76
N MET A 212 -5.48 -13.00 1.53
CA MET A 212 -5.02 -12.26 0.35
C MET A 212 -6.21 -11.84 -0.52
N PHE A 213 -6.01 -10.80 -1.34
CA PHE A 213 -6.94 -10.56 -2.44
C PHE A 213 -6.90 -11.72 -3.45
N TYR A 214 -8.05 -12.08 -3.98
CA TYR A 214 -8.21 -13.20 -4.93
C TYR A 214 -8.71 -12.67 -6.27
N ASP A 215 -10.02 -12.54 -6.46
CA ASP A 215 -10.65 -11.91 -7.63
C ASP A 215 -11.15 -10.51 -7.24
N ALA A 216 -10.19 -9.62 -6.95
CA ALA A 216 -10.49 -8.31 -6.39
C ALA A 216 -11.10 -7.38 -7.43
N LYS A 217 -12.26 -6.81 -7.10
CA LYS A 217 -12.89 -5.73 -7.85
C LYS A 217 -12.08 -4.42 -7.76
N PRO A 218 -12.41 -3.40 -8.57
CA PRO A 218 -11.88 -2.05 -8.38
C PRO A 218 -12.06 -1.56 -6.94
N VAL A 219 -11.13 -0.73 -6.47
CA VAL A 219 -11.07 -0.29 -5.06
C VAL A 219 -12.38 0.35 -4.61
N LEU A 220 -12.92 1.25 -5.44
CA LEU A 220 -14.19 1.94 -5.16
C LEU A 220 -15.37 0.96 -5.03
N ASP A 221 -15.42 -0.09 -5.87
CA ASP A 221 -16.47 -1.10 -5.80
C ASP A 221 -16.39 -1.92 -4.53
N MET A 222 -15.19 -2.18 -4.02
CA MET A 222 -15.02 -2.85 -2.73
C MET A 222 -15.47 -1.99 -1.55
N LEU A 223 -15.33 -0.68 -1.63
CA LEU A 223 -15.90 0.23 -0.64
C LEU A 223 -17.44 0.27 -0.72
N LYS A 224 -18.00 0.25 -1.94
CA LYS A 224 -19.45 0.28 -2.18
C LYS A 224 -20.15 -1.02 -1.77
N MET A 225 -19.54 -2.17 -2.11
CA MET A 225 -20.19 -3.49 -2.03
C MET A 225 -19.58 -4.41 -0.96
N GLY A 226 -18.45 -4.01 -0.36
CA GLY A 226 -17.72 -4.84 0.60
C GLY A 226 -16.90 -5.96 -0.08
N VAL A 227 -16.38 -6.87 0.75
CA VAL A 227 -15.53 -7.98 0.35
C VAL A 227 -16.08 -9.30 0.87
N ASN A 228 -15.97 -10.38 0.09
CA ASN A 228 -16.50 -11.70 0.40
C ASN A 228 -15.43 -12.78 0.31
N ASP A 229 -15.46 -13.69 1.27
CA ASP A 229 -14.62 -14.89 1.27
C ASP A 229 -14.92 -15.78 0.06
N GLY A 230 -13.89 -16.29 -0.57
CA GLY A 230 -14.00 -17.13 -1.77
C GLY A 230 -14.36 -16.36 -3.05
N LYS A 231 -14.42 -15.01 -2.98
CA LYS A 231 -14.63 -14.12 -4.12
C LYS A 231 -13.51 -13.09 -4.18
N GLU A 232 -13.69 -11.93 -3.54
CA GLU A 232 -12.69 -10.86 -3.55
C GLU A 232 -11.45 -11.20 -2.71
N ILE A 233 -11.60 -12.05 -1.68
CA ILE A 233 -10.52 -12.49 -0.80
C ILE A 233 -10.52 -14.02 -0.60
N ALA A 234 -9.32 -14.56 -0.37
CA ALA A 234 -9.10 -15.99 -0.12
C ALA A 234 -7.96 -16.17 0.92
N PRO A 235 -7.75 -17.40 1.43
CA PRO A 235 -6.60 -17.70 2.28
C PRO A 235 -5.28 -17.47 1.54
N GLY A 236 -4.32 -16.81 2.22
CA GLY A 236 -2.91 -16.75 1.82
C GLY A 236 -2.08 -17.81 2.53
N LEU A 237 -0.75 -17.71 2.50
CA LEU A 237 0.15 -18.69 3.09
C LEU A 237 0.61 -18.31 4.51
N GLY A 238 0.48 -17.04 4.92
CA GLY A 238 0.62 -16.61 6.31
C GLY A 238 2.05 -16.46 6.82
N PHE A 239 3.06 -16.32 5.97
CA PHE A 239 4.45 -16.23 6.41
C PHE A 239 4.73 -15.05 7.36
N ILE A 240 4.02 -13.91 7.19
CA ILE A 240 4.17 -12.74 8.06
C ILE A 240 3.43 -12.88 9.41
N GLY A 241 2.64 -13.91 9.59
CA GLY A 241 1.81 -14.14 10.79
C GLY A 241 0.34 -13.78 10.57
N ASP A 242 -0.44 -13.93 11.65
CA ASP A 242 -1.90 -13.79 11.63
C ASP A 242 -2.38 -12.36 11.89
N ASP A 243 -1.49 -11.50 12.35
CA ASP A 243 -1.77 -10.17 12.89
C ASP A 243 -1.57 -9.04 11.89
N VAL A 244 -0.96 -9.32 10.74
CA VAL A 244 -0.66 -8.32 9.70
C VAL A 244 -1.29 -8.69 8.37
N PHE A 245 -2.00 -7.74 7.77
CA PHE A 245 -2.50 -7.86 6.40
C PHE A 245 -1.55 -7.18 5.42
N VAL A 246 -1.24 -7.83 4.28
CA VAL A 246 -0.32 -7.32 3.26
C VAL A 246 -1.05 -7.06 1.95
N ASP A 247 -0.77 -5.91 1.33
CA ASP A 247 -1.15 -5.62 -0.07
C ASP A 247 0.05 -5.04 -0.85
N GLN A 248 -0.05 -4.99 -2.17
CA GLN A 248 1.04 -4.69 -3.08
C GLN A 248 0.56 -3.83 -4.26
N HIS A 249 1.51 -3.23 -5.03
CA HIS A 249 1.25 -2.20 -6.04
C HIS A 249 0.38 -1.07 -5.47
N LEU A 250 0.72 -0.63 -4.26
CA LEU A 250 -0.23 0.05 -3.40
C LEU A 250 -0.54 1.47 -3.87
N LEU A 251 0.50 2.29 -4.01
CA LEU A 251 0.36 3.71 -4.35
C LEU A 251 0.06 3.88 -5.85
N VAL A 252 0.81 3.18 -6.70
CA VAL A 252 0.65 3.28 -8.15
C VAL A 252 -0.75 2.88 -8.65
N ARG A 253 -1.47 2.07 -7.86
CA ARG A 253 -2.84 1.64 -8.18
C ARG A 253 -3.90 2.11 -7.17
N GLY A 254 -3.57 3.05 -6.30
CA GLY A 254 -4.47 3.61 -5.29
C GLY A 254 -5.13 2.58 -4.37
N ARG A 255 -4.44 1.48 -4.07
CA ARG A 255 -5.03 0.29 -3.43
C ARG A 255 -5.23 0.39 -1.93
N PHE A 256 -4.68 1.42 -1.27
CA PHE A 256 -4.69 1.52 0.19
C PHE A 256 -6.10 1.38 0.78
N ALA A 257 -7.09 1.98 0.14
CA ALA A 257 -8.46 2.02 0.68
C ALA A 257 -9.13 0.64 0.69
N ARG A 258 -8.78 -0.27 -0.26
CA ARG A 258 -9.35 -1.63 -0.29
C ARG A 258 -8.89 -2.52 0.86
N MET A 259 -7.75 -2.20 1.47
CA MET A 259 -7.23 -2.95 2.62
C MET A 259 -8.18 -2.87 3.81
N ILE A 260 -8.77 -1.69 4.06
CA ILE A 260 -9.55 -1.41 5.27
C ILE A 260 -10.77 -2.32 5.41
N PRO A 261 -11.67 -2.51 4.42
CA PRO A 261 -12.78 -3.45 4.55
C PRO A 261 -12.35 -4.90 4.77
N VAL A 262 -11.20 -5.34 4.22
CA VAL A 262 -10.64 -6.66 4.49
C VAL A 262 -10.14 -6.76 5.93
N MET A 263 -9.40 -5.76 6.39
CA MET A 263 -8.87 -5.70 7.74
C MET A 263 -10.00 -5.74 8.78
N LEU A 264 -11.06 -4.93 8.60
CA LEU A 264 -12.25 -4.94 9.46
C LEU A 264 -12.95 -6.31 9.46
N LYS A 265 -13.14 -6.91 8.29
CA LYS A 265 -13.82 -8.21 8.16
C LYS A 265 -13.04 -9.34 8.82
N LYS A 266 -11.71 -9.34 8.67
CA LYS A 266 -10.82 -10.42 9.14
C LYS A 266 -10.22 -10.16 10.52
N GLY A 267 -10.41 -8.97 11.08
CA GLY A 267 -9.92 -8.60 12.40
C GLY A 267 -8.42 -8.27 12.45
N TYR A 268 -7.84 -7.84 11.32
CA TYR A 268 -6.49 -7.30 11.32
C TYR A 268 -6.50 -5.88 11.87
N GLN A 269 -5.61 -5.60 12.83
CA GLN A 269 -5.38 -4.24 13.28
C GLN A 269 -4.33 -3.52 12.45
N ILE A 270 -3.33 -4.26 11.94
CA ILE A 270 -2.24 -3.72 11.14
C ILE A 270 -2.35 -4.19 9.71
N GLY A 271 -2.25 -3.23 8.80
CA GLY A 271 -2.08 -3.46 7.37
C GLY A 271 -0.81 -2.78 6.87
N LEU A 272 -0.03 -3.50 6.09
CA LEU A 272 1.16 -3.01 5.40
C LEU A 272 0.96 -3.13 3.90
N GLY A 273 1.07 -2.01 3.20
CA GLY A 273 1.00 -2.00 1.75
C GLY A 273 2.27 -1.45 1.14
N ILE A 274 2.91 -2.23 0.28
CA ILE A 274 4.17 -1.87 -0.37
C ILE A 274 3.98 -1.50 -1.83
N ASP A 275 4.71 -0.50 -2.31
CA ASP A 275 4.61 -0.06 -3.70
C ASP A 275 5.60 -0.75 -4.65
N GLU A 276 5.41 -0.50 -5.95
CA GLU A 276 6.25 -1.08 -7.00
C GLU A 276 7.72 -0.70 -6.83
N ASN A 277 8.61 -1.58 -7.29
CA ASN A 277 10.06 -1.42 -7.25
C ASN A 277 10.66 -1.15 -5.86
N SER A 278 9.95 -1.58 -4.80
CA SER A 278 10.33 -1.44 -3.39
C SER A 278 10.00 -2.70 -2.63
N ALA A 279 10.60 -2.88 -1.46
CA ALA A 279 10.37 -4.03 -0.61
C ALA A 279 10.34 -3.69 0.88
N MET A 280 9.56 -4.44 1.63
CA MET A 280 9.63 -4.54 3.08
C MET A 280 10.48 -5.75 3.45
N VAL A 281 11.55 -5.54 4.20
CA VAL A 281 12.33 -6.62 4.81
C VAL A 281 11.83 -6.80 6.24
N VAL A 282 11.33 -7.99 6.55
CA VAL A 282 10.83 -8.31 7.89
C VAL A 282 11.74 -9.35 8.52
N ASP A 283 12.36 -9.02 9.65
CA ASP A 283 13.24 -9.95 10.37
C ASP A 283 12.50 -10.77 11.43
N SER A 284 13.21 -11.70 12.07
CA SER A 284 12.67 -12.55 13.13
C SER A 284 12.22 -11.80 14.39
N ARG A 285 12.68 -10.55 14.59
CA ARG A 285 12.24 -9.68 15.69
C ARG A 285 11.02 -8.85 15.30
N ARG A 286 10.51 -9.06 14.10
CA ARG A 286 9.38 -8.32 13.54
C ARG A 286 9.72 -6.85 13.23
N ASP A 287 11.00 -6.52 13.04
CA ASP A 287 11.42 -5.24 12.49
C ASP A 287 11.17 -5.24 10.97
N VAL A 288 10.47 -4.24 10.49
CA VAL A 288 10.20 -3.97 9.07
C VAL A 288 11.13 -2.84 8.64
N GLU A 289 11.96 -3.07 7.63
CA GLU A 289 12.79 -2.05 6.99
C GLU A 289 12.31 -1.85 5.54
N ILE A 290 12.18 -0.61 5.12
CA ILE A 290 11.79 -0.25 3.76
C ILE A 290 13.03 -0.06 2.90
N ILE A 291 13.10 -0.74 1.75
CA ILE A 291 14.21 -0.63 0.79
C ILE A 291 13.68 -0.46 -0.64
N GLY A 292 14.49 0.12 -1.51
CA GLY A 292 14.17 0.34 -2.92
C GLY A 292 13.84 1.80 -3.25
N TYR A 293 12.86 2.04 -4.12
CA TYR A 293 12.63 3.36 -4.72
C TYR A 293 11.44 4.14 -4.13
N SER A 294 10.52 3.46 -3.49
CA SER A 294 9.32 4.03 -2.89
C SER A 294 9.13 3.44 -1.50
N GLY A 295 8.05 3.81 -0.83
CA GLY A 295 7.78 3.40 0.54
C GLY A 295 6.61 2.44 0.69
N ALA A 296 6.16 2.33 1.93
CA ALA A 296 5.02 1.53 2.34
C ALA A 296 4.01 2.37 3.13
N LEU A 297 2.73 2.09 2.96
CA LEU A 297 1.69 2.58 3.85
C LEU A 297 1.45 1.59 4.98
N LEU A 298 1.42 2.12 6.20
CA LEU A 298 1.01 1.42 7.40
C LEU A 298 -0.38 1.94 7.81
N ILE A 299 -1.35 1.05 7.88
CA ILE A 299 -2.70 1.34 8.37
C ILE A 299 -2.87 0.65 9.72
N ASP A 300 -3.21 1.43 10.75
CA ASP A 300 -3.49 0.94 12.10
C ASP A 300 -4.96 1.21 12.45
N LEU A 301 -5.72 0.13 12.64
CA LEU A 301 -7.14 0.16 13.00
C LEU A 301 -7.39 -0.04 14.50
N SER A 302 -6.35 -0.06 15.34
CA SER A 302 -6.48 -0.36 16.78
C SER A 302 -7.45 0.57 17.51
N SER A 303 -7.55 1.83 17.07
CA SER A 303 -8.47 2.83 17.62
C SER A 303 -9.64 3.18 16.69
N ALA A 304 -9.74 2.48 15.55
CA ALA A 304 -10.75 2.77 14.56
C ALA A 304 -12.14 2.30 15.00
N ILE A 305 -13.16 3.06 14.59
CA ILE A 305 -14.56 2.76 14.86
C ILE A 305 -15.38 2.85 13.57
N THR A 306 -16.46 2.06 13.50
CA THR A 306 -17.46 2.14 12.44
C THR A 306 -18.80 2.56 13.04
N ASP A 307 -19.54 3.43 12.36
CA ASP A 307 -20.87 3.87 12.78
C ASP A 307 -21.95 3.06 12.03
N ARG A 308 -22.73 2.29 12.79
CA ARG A 308 -23.85 1.50 12.24
C ARG A 308 -25.04 2.34 11.81
N GLY A 309 -25.14 3.57 12.28
CA GLY A 309 -26.17 4.53 11.85
C GLY A 309 -25.92 5.10 10.46
N VAL A 310 -24.68 5.01 9.96
CA VAL A 310 -24.31 5.44 8.62
C VAL A 310 -24.52 4.28 7.63
N LYS A 311 -25.38 4.50 6.65
CA LYS A 311 -25.62 3.52 5.59
C LYS A 311 -24.42 3.48 4.64
N GLY A 312 -23.80 2.32 4.48
CA GLY A 312 -22.63 2.10 3.65
C GLY A 312 -21.32 2.00 4.46
N PHE A 313 -20.23 1.75 3.74
CA PHE A 313 -18.91 1.66 4.35
C PHE A 313 -18.52 2.99 4.99
N ASN A 314 -18.08 2.94 6.23
CA ASN A 314 -17.54 4.09 6.94
C ASN A 314 -16.55 3.62 7.99
N ILE A 315 -15.59 4.48 8.29
CA ILE A 315 -14.62 4.29 9.36
C ILE A 315 -14.17 5.65 9.87
N SER A 316 -13.90 5.74 11.15
CA SER A 316 -13.32 6.92 11.79
C SER A 316 -12.19 6.52 12.70
N ASN A 317 -11.24 7.45 12.89
CA ASN A 317 -10.11 7.29 13.79
C ASN A 317 -9.16 6.12 13.43
N ALA A 318 -9.06 5.75 12.16
CA ALA A 318 -7.97 4.94 11.68
C ALA A 318 -6.69 5.78 11.66
N ALA A 319 -5.53 5.18 11.98
CA ALA A 319 -4.24 5.85 11.79
C ALA A 319 -3.59 5.37 10.49
N ILE A 320 -3.09 6.31 9.71
CA ILE A 320 -2.35 6.02 8.49
C ILE A 320 -0.97 6.67 8.55
N SER A 321 0.05 5.93 8.14
CA SER A 321 1.43 6.39 8.09
C SER A 321 2.07 5.99 6.76
N TYR A 322 2.96 6.82 6.26
CA TYR A 322 3.83 6.49 5.15
C TYR A 322 5.27 6.33 5.67
N LEU A 323 5.80 5.14 5.47
CA LEU A 323 7.18 4.78 5.77
C LEU A 323 7.95 4.86 4.46
N ASP A 324 8.88 5.78 4.37
CA ASP A 324 9.70 5.96 3.18
C ASP A 324 10.95 5.06 3.22
N ARG A 325 11.70 5.06 2.14
CA ARG A 325 12.95 4.30 2.00
C ARG A 325 13.89 4.53 3.20
N GLY A 326 14.45 3.44 3.72
CA GLY A 326 15.37 3.43 4.86
C GLY A 326 14.69 3.46 6.23
N ASP A 327 13.41 3.79 6.29
CA ASP A 327 12.65 3.79 7.54
C ASP A 327 12.47 2.38 8.10
N LYS A 328 12.35 2.30 9.44
CA LYS A 328 12.09 1.06 10.16
C LYS A 328 10.88 1.18 11.06
N PHE A 329 10.16 0.08 11.17
CA PHE A 329 8.99 -0.03 12.06
C PHE A 329 8.94 -1.41 12.70
N ASN A 330 8.81 -1.47 14.00
CA ASN A 330 8.66 -2.76 14.70
C ASN A 330 7.18 -3.11 14.87
N LEU A 331 6.76 -4.26 14.37
CA LEU A 331 5.36 -4.71 14.40
C LEU A 331 4.83 -5.03 15.79
N VAL A 332 5.70 -5.33 16.75
CA VAL A 332 5.32 -5.67 18.13
C VAL A 332 5.26 -4.43 19.01
N THR A 333 6.36 -3.66 19.03
CA THR A 333 6.48 -2.46 19.90
C THR A 333 5.83 -1.22 19.30
N ARG A 334 5.52 -1.25 18.00
CA ARG A 334 5.03 -0.08 17.22
C ARG A 334 6.02 1.08 17.18
N ALA A 335 7.28 0.82 17.50
CA ALA A 335 8.35 1.81 17.43
C ALA A 335 8.70 2.10 15.97
N PHE A 336 8.86 3.38 15.67
CA PHE A 336 9.34 3.87 14.37
C PHE A 336 10.75 4.41 14.53
N THR A 337 11.58 4.18 13.54
CA THR A 337 12.93 4.75 13.44
C THR A 337 13.08 5.34 12.03
N PRO A 338 13.30 6.65 11.89
CA PRO A 338 13.52 7.26 10.58
C PRO A 338 14.85 6.77 9.98
N SER A 339 14.95 6.84 8.67
CA SER A 339 16.22 6.63 7.96
C SER A 339 17.28 7.66 8.40
N PRO A 340 18.58 7.35 8.27
CA PRO A 340 19.64 8.25 8.73
C PRO A 340 19.59 9.66 8.13
N ASP A 341 19.20 9.79 6.87
CA ASP A 341 19.04 11.07 6.16
C ASP A 341 17.87 11.93 6.66
N LYS A 342 16.96 11.35 7.46
CA LYS A 342 15.79 12.02 8.06
C LYS A 342 15.86 12.17 9.57
N ALA A 343 16.80 11.47 10.23
CA ALA A 343 16.82 11.35 11.69
C ALA A 343 16.85 12.70 12.43
N ASP A 344 17.59 13.67 11.90
CA ASP A 344 17.72 15.00 12.48
C ASP A 344 16.74 16.03 11.88
N ASN A 345 15.91 15.63 10.91
CA ASN A 345 15.00 16.51 10.18
C ASN A 345 13.52 16.24 10.50
N LYS A 346 13.21 16.21 11.78
CA LYS A 346 11.83 16.18 12.24
C LYS A 346 11.17 17.52 11.97
N LEU A 347 10.02 17.52 11.32
CA LEU A 347 9.25 18.71 11.00
C LEU A 347 8.73 19.39 12.28
N ASP A 348 8.85 20.72 12.35
CA ASP A 348 8.23 21.53 13.40
C ASP A 348 6.82 21.93 12.99
N PRO A 349 5.77 21.42 13.65
CA PRO A 349 4.39 21.74 13.30
C PRO A 349 4.04 23.22 13.49
N ASN A 350 4.88 24.01 14.17
CA ASN A 350 4.70 25.47 14.37
C ASN A 350 5.36 26.29 13.24
N GLN A 351 6.17 25.67 12.40
CA GLN A 351 6.87 26.32 11.29
C GLN A 351 6.64 25.56 9.97
N PRO A 352 5.39 25.43 9.54
CA PRO A 352 5.08 24.68 8.30
C PRO A 352 5.53 25.49 7.07
N ASP A 353 6.08 24.78 6.09
CA ASP A 353 6.52 25.37 4.82
C ASP A 353 5.33 25.65 3.88
N MET A 354 4.25 24.90 4.00
CA MET A 354 3.07 24.99 3.15
C MET A 354 1.88 25.62 3.87
N ARG A 355 1.01 26.31 3.10
CA ARG A 355 -0.19 27.00 3.64
C ARG A 355 -1.43 26.80 2.81
N GLU A 356 -1.29 26.38 1.55
CA GLU A 356 -2.41 26.16 0.65
C GLU A 356 -3.29 24.98 1.11
N PRO A 357 -4.62 25.09 0.96
CA PRO A 357 -5.52 23.97 1.26
C PRO A 357 -5.18 22.73 0.44
N VAL A 358 -5.12 21.59 1.10
CA VAL A 358 -4.82 20.30 0.45
C VAL A 358 -6.12 19.58 0.13
N PHE A 359 -6.34 19.35 -1.17
CA PHE A 359 -7.53 18.67 -1.67
C PHE A 359 -7.20 17.85 -2.93
N THR A 360 -7.80 16.67 -3.07
CA THR A 360 -7.79 15.90 -4.32
C THR A 360 -9.18 15.35 -4.64
N ASN A 361 -9.59 15.43 -5.89
CA ASN A 361 -10.84 14.85 -6.38
C ASN A 361 -10.70 13.40 -6.85
N ASP A 362 -9.49 12.83 -6.77
CA ASP A 362 -9.20 11.42 -7.07
C ASP A 362 -8.16 10.88 -6.08
N ILE A 363 -8.59 10.60 -4.86
CA ILE A 363 -7.71 10.05 -3.81
C ILE A 363 -7.22 8.62 -4.11
N LEU A 364 -7.90 7.92 -5.01
CA LEU A 364 -7.53 6.57 -5.46
C LEU A 364 -6.64 6.60 -6.71
N GLY A 365 -6.26 7.77 -7.18
CA GLY A 365 -5.31 7.95 -8.27
C GLY A 365 -3.89 7.52 -7.90
N ASN A 366 -3.04 7.43 -8.95
CA ASN A 366 -1.63 7.07 -8.78
C ASN A 366 -0.93 8.07 -7.84
N ASN A 367 -0.32 7.57 -6.78
CA ASN A 367 0.37 8.32 -5.72
C ASN A 367 -0.48 9.39 -4.98
N ALA A 368 -1.76 9.58 -5.31
CA ALA A 368 -2.58 10.67 -4.79
C ALA A 368 -2.64 10.71 -3.25
N VAL A 369 -2.68 9.55 -2.59
CA VAL A 369 -2.66 9.49 -1.13
C VAL A 369 -1.31 9.91 -0.55
N LEU A 370 -0.20 9.56 -1.19
CA LEU A 370 1.15 9.97 -0.77
C LEU A 370 1.31 11.48 -0.91
N ASP A 371 0.94 12.03 -2.07
CA ASP A 371 1.01 13.47 -2.34
C ASP A 371 0.16 14.26 -1.34
N LEU A 372 -1.06 13.78 -1.04
CA LEU A 372 -1.93 14.42 -0.06
C LEU A 372 -1.32 14.38 1.35
N MET A 373 -0.78 13.23 1.77
CA MET A 373 -0.17 13.07 3.09
C MET A 373 1.10 13.92 3.24
N GLY A 374 1.97 13.93 2.22
CA GLY A 374 3.18 14.75 2.18
C GLY A 374 2.87 16.25 2.24
N ASN A 375 1.92 16.70 1.42
CA ASN A 375 1.49 18.09 1.42
C ASN A 375 0.76 18.52 2.71
N LEU A 376 0.11 17.59 3.43
CA LEU A 376 -0.57 17.91 4.69
C LEU A 376 0.41 18.00 5.86
N ILE A 377 1.38 17.08 5.95
CA ILE A 377 2.19 16.96 7.17
C ILE A 377 3.00 18.22 7.46
N ASP A 378 3.49 18.88 6.41
CA ASP A 378 4.26 20.13 6.48
C ASP A 378 3.42 21.36 6.08
N ASN A 379 2.15 21.36 6.43
CA ASN A 379 1.20 22.43 6.08
C ASN A 379 0.66 23.12 7.32
N ALA A 380 0.31 24.40 7.23
CA ALA A 380 -0.41 25.11 8.28
C ALA A 380 -1.83 24.57 8.49
N GLN A 381 -2.43 23.94 7.47
CA GLN A 381 -3.73 23.29 7.56
C GLN A 381 -3.66 22.07 8.47
N GLN A 382 -4.77 21.81 9.20
CA GLN A 382 -4.88 20.66 10.10
C GLN A 382 -5.53 19.45 9.42
N GLU A 383 -6.19 19.66 8.29
CA GLU A 383 -6.95 18.65 7.57
C GLU A 383 -6.74 18.76 6.06
N ALA A 384 -6.81 17.62 5.40
CA ALA A 384 -6.85 17.50 3.94
C ALA A 384 -7.99 16.56 3.54
N ILE A 385 -8.59 16.80 2.39
CA ILE A 385 -9.71 16.02 1.89
C ILE A 385 -9.37 15.41 0.54
N GLY A 386 -9.60 14.11 0.44
CA GLY A 386 -9.63 13.39 -0.82
C GLY A 386 -11.03 12.86 -1.10
N ILE A 387 -11.45 12.84 -2.36
CA ILE A 387 -12.73 12.28 -2.78
C ILE A 387 -12.48 11.12 -3.72
N ALA A 388 -13.31 10.07 -3.60
CA ALA A 388 -13.36 8.96 -4.57
C ALA A 388 -14.79 8.78 -5.06
N PHE A 389 -14.96 8.79 -6.38
CA PHE A 389 -16.24 8.50 -7.03
C PHE A 389 -16.03 7.87 -8.41
N GLY A 390 -17.04 7.14 -8.88
CA GLY A 390 -17.01 6.47 -10.16
C GLY A 390 -17.56 7.32 -11.30
N ASN A 391 -17.48 6.78 -12.51
CA ASN A 391 -18.12 7.43 -13.67
C ASN A 391 -19.65 7.18 -13.65
N PRO A 392 -20.44 7.96 -14.41
CA PRO A 392 -21.92 7.84 -14.41
C PRO A 392 -22.48 6.49 -14.87
N ARG A 393 -21.65 5.60 -15.43
CA ARG A 393 -22.05 4.26 -15.90
C ARG A 393 -21.68 3.16 -14.91
N ASP A 394 -20.95 3.49 -13.85
CA ASP A 394 -20.55 2.52 -12.82
C ASP A 394 -21.76 2.11 -11.96
N PRO A 395 -21.70 0.95 -11.29
CA PRO A 395 -22.67 0.61 -10.27
C PRO A 395 -22.71 1.68 -9.16
N TYR A 396 -23.93 2.13 -8.80
CA TYR A 396 -24.12 3.19 -7.79
C TYR A 396 -23.34 4.47 -8.11
N PRO A 397 -23.63 5.14 -9.24
CA PRO A 397 -22.85 6.29 -9.71
C PRO A 397 -22.99 7.53 -8.81
N ASP A 398 -24.06 7.60 -8.00
CA ASP A 398 -24.34 8.62 -7.01
C ASP A 398 -23.66 8.40 -5.66
N LEU A 399 -23.02 7.23 -5.45
CA LEU A 399 -22.30 6.90 -4.23
C LEU A 399 -20.80 7.11 -4.43
N GLY A 400 -20.22 8.03 -3.67
CA GLY A 400 -18.79 8.25 -3.52
C GLY A 400 -18.35 8.16 -2.08
N PHE A 401 -17.09 8.50 -1.83
CA PHE A 401 -16.52 8.53 -0.48
C PHE A 401 -15.64 9.77 -0.29
N GLU A 402 -15.78 10.42 0.86
CA GLU A 402 -14.84 11.40 1.39
C GLU A 402 -13.82 10.69 2.25
N PHE A 403 -12.55 11.03 2.03
CA PHE A 403 -11.40 10.64 2.84
C PHE A 403 -10.88 11.90 3.50
N ARG A 404 -11.00 11.97 4.81
CA ARG A 404 -10.50 13.08 5.61
C ARG A 404 -9.25 12.65 6.36
N PHE A 405 -8.16 13.33 6.06
CA PHE A 405 -6.89 13.16 6.75
C PHE A 405 -6.72 14.33 7.71
N SER A 406 -6.40 14.06 8.97
CA SER A 406 -6.26 15.10 9.98
C SER A 406 -4.96 14.89 10.75
N LYS A 407 -4.25 15.97 11.02
CA LYS A 407 -3.14 15.97 11.99
C LYS A 407 -3.68 15.81 13.40
N THR A 408 -2.99 15.05 14.21
CA THR A 408 -3.26 14.85 15.64
C THR A 408 -2.03 15.19 16.44
N VAL A 409 -2.15 15.20 17.76
CA VAL A 409 -0.99 15.39 18.66
C VAL A 409 0.09 14.32 18.50
N ASN A 410 -0.27 13.18 17.88
CA ASN A 410 0.63 12.06 17.62
C ASN A 410 1.18 12.06 16.18
N SER A 411 0.73 12.98 15.34
CA SER A 411 1.21 13.07 13.96
C SER A 411 2.59 13.65 13.91
N VAL A 412 3.50 13.00 13.19
CA VAL A 412 4.90 13.39 13.07
C VAL A 412 5.33 13.28 11.61
N GLY A 413 6.04 14.28 11.14
CA GLY A 413 6.71 14.27 9.83
C GLY A 413 8.22 14.30 9.98
N TYR A 414 8.89 13.70 9.01
CA TYR A 414 10.34 13.82 8.81
C TYR A 414 10.59 14.08 7.32
N SER A 415 11.50 15.00 7.01
CA SER A 415 11.92 15.27 5.63
C SER A 415 13.33 14.74 5.38
N SER A 416 13.59 14.27 4.17
CA SER A 416 14.93 13.84 3.76
C SER A 416 15.81 15.05 3.45
N THR A 417 17.10 14.95 3.78
CA THR A 417 18.13 15.92 3.36
C THR A 417 18.65 15.66 1.96
N GLU A 418 18.36 14.48 1.39
CA GLU A 418 18.93 14.02 0.13
C GLU A 418 17.90 14.04 -1.02
N ALA A 419 16.60 14.10 -0.71
CA ALA A 419 15.53 14.03 -1.70
C ALA A 419 14.28 14.78 -1.21
N GLU A 420 13.39 15.16 -2.13
CA GLU A 420 12.04 15.65 -1.80
C GLU A 420 11.15 14.47 -1.35
N ALA A 421 11.43 13.94 -0.16
CA ALA A 421 10.74 12.78 0.39
C ALA A 421 10.43 12.98 1.87
N TYR A 422 9.26 12.49 2.27
CA TYR A 422 8.75 12.60 3.63
C TYR A 422 8.44 11.22 4.20
N SER A 423 8.72 11.04 5.49
CA SER A 423 8.05 10.03 6.30
C SER A 423 6.92 10.69 7.07
N VAL A 424 5.73 10.14 6.99
CA VAL A 424 4.51 10.72 7.58
C VAL A 424 3.90 9.72 8.54
N LEU A 425 3.77 10.09 9.81
CA LEU A 425 3.32 9.17 10.84
C LEU A 425 2.00 9.60 11.46
N LYS A 426 1.10 8.64 11.61
CA LYS A 426 -0.11 8.72 12.44
C LYS A 426 -1.03 9.90 12.09
N LEU A 427 -1.22 10.16 10.78
CA LEU A 427 -2.38 10.96 10.40
C LEU A 427 -3.65 10.16 10.73
N ARG A 428 -4.66 10.85 11.25
CA ARG A 428 -5.99 10.27 11.40
C ARG A 428 -6.67 10.22 10.03
N LEU A 429 -7.26 9.07 9.71
CA LEU A 429 -8.05 8.84 8.51
C LEU A 429 -9.49 8.52 8.90
N ASP A 430 -10.42 9.32 8.40
CA ASP A 430 -11.85 9.06 8.43
C ASP A 430 -12.35 8.86 6.99
N ILE A 431 -13.15 7.83 6.74
CA ILE A 431 -13.80 7.60 5.44
C ILE A 431 -15.30 7.57 5.63
N ARG A 432 -16.02 8.36 4.83
CA ARG A 432 -17.48 8.47 4.89
C ARG A 432 -18.10 8.38 3.51
N PRO A 433 -19.24 7.70 3.36
CA PRO A 433 -19.98 7.73 2.12
C PRO A 433 -20.54 9.13 1.90
N ILE A 434 -20.47 9.59 0.65
CA ILE A 434 -21.06 10.84 0.18
C ILE A 434 -22.04 10.57 -0.96
N GLN A 435 -23.07 11.38 -1.07
CA GLN A 435 -23.99 11.34 -2.19
C GLN A 435 -23.61 12.41 -3.21
N LEU A 436 -23.40 11.99 -4.44
CA LEU A 436 -23.14 12.88 -5.57
C LEU A 436 -24.45 13.23 -6.26
N GLN A 437 -24.60 14.49 -6.61
CA GLN A 437 -25.74 14.94 -7.42
C GLN A 437 -25.44 14.65 -8.89
N GLN A 438 -26.44 14.12 -9.60
CA GLN A 438 -26.36 13.89 -11.04
C GLN A 438 -27.25 14.88 -11.76
N PRO A 439 -26.83 15.52 -12.86
CA PRO A 439 -25.45 15.47 -13.39
C PRO A 439 -24.47 16.27 -12.53
N LEU A 440 -23.20 15.87 -12.51
CA LEU A 440 -22.12 16.53 -11.73
C LEU A 440 -21.89 17.99 -12.16
N TYR A 441 -22.31 18.35 -13.36
CA TYR A 441 -22.16 19.71 -13.91
C TYR A 441 -23.34 20.05 -14.83
N ARG A 442 -23.54 21.33 -15.04
CA ARG A 442 -24.48 21.86 -16.04
C ARG A 442 -23.72 22.74 -17.02
N TYR A 443 -24.12 22.71 -18.29
CA TYR A 443 -23.61 23.66 -19.25
C TYR A 443 -24.09 25.08 -18.87
N LYS A 444 -23.19 26.06 -19.03
CA LYS A 444 -23.52 27.48 -18.84
C LYS A 444 -24.26 28.03 -20.06
#